data_c5f04f90db66a261943e0333510af2b8
#
_entry.id   c5f04f90db66a261943e0333510af2b8
#
_cell.length_a   1.000
_cell.length_b   1.000
_cell.length_c   1.000
_cell.angle_alpha   90.00
_cell.angle_beta   90.00
_cell.angle_gamma   90.00
#
_symmetry.space_group_name_H-M   'P 1'
#
loop_
_entity.id
_entity.type
_entity.pdbx_description
1 polymer ?
#
loop_
_entity_poly.entity_id
_entity_poly.type
_entity_poly.pdbx_seq_one_letter_code
_entity_poly.pdbx_strand_id
1 'polypeptide(L)'
;MNILMALSQLEVTGAEVYGVTLSNELIKRGNNVTIVSDTLTKKFDGEYIKIEFNKRGLFQRINQVISLLKIIKEKDIQVVHAHSRASSWSCEIACKIAKIPLITTTHGRQPVHLSRKIFKAFGRETITVCENIKKHLINELGVDKNKIKVLRNPIDTSYYPFVYSDLKKDNKIVSIIGRLSGPKGEVAYKVLETLENVSNISIQVIGGKEIPEKFNKFLNKSNIKFLGYVNDIPEKIKNSDLVIGAGRVGVEAILSGKPLIAIGEAQYIGLVSPDNLIPAL
;
A
#
# COMPACT_ATOMS: atom_id res chain seq x y z
N MET A 1 -10.05 -23.16 -3.94
CA MET A 1 -10.07 -22.46 -5.25
C MET A 1 -8.64 -22.21 -5.72
N ASN A 2 -8.43 -22.17 -7.05
CA ASN A 2 -7.14 -21.79 -7.64
C ASN A 2 -7.20 -20.30 -8.03
N ILE A 3 -6.36 -19.50 -7.42
CA ILE A 3 -6.40 -18.04 -7.50
C ILE A 3 -5.08 -17.53 -8.09
N LEU A 4 -5.15 -16.64 -9.09
CA LEU A 4 -3.99 -15.94 -9.63
C LEU A 4 -3.98 -14.51 -9.11
N MET A 5 -2.95 -14.16 -8.34
CA MET A 5 -2.73 -12.82 -7.82
C MET A 5 -1.71 -12.09 -8.71
N ALA A 6 -2.11 -11.02 -9.38
CA ALA A 6 -1.26 -10.29 -10.33
C ALA A 6 -0.85 -8.92 -9.77
N LEU A 7 0.42 -8.77 -9.44
CA LEU A 7 1.02 -7.53 -8.96
C LEU A 7 1.86 -6.90 -10.08
N SER A 8 2.20 -5.63 -9.98
CA SER A 8 3.18 -4.99 -10.88
C SER A 8 3.93 -3.93 -10.10
N GLN A 9 5.18 -4.25 -9.79
CA GLN A 9 6.04 -3.40 -8.99
C GLN A 9 7.51 -3.79 -9.15
N LEU A 10 8.38 -2.82 -9.04
CA LEU A 10 9.84 -2.99 -9.04
C LEU A 10 10.44 -2.83 -7.64
N GLU A 11 9.61 -2.49 -6.65
CA GLU A 11 10.00 -2.22 -5.26
C GLU A 11 8.93 -2.72 -4.30
N VAL A 12 9.30 -2.92 -3.04
CA VAL A 12 8.32 -3.19 -1.98
C VAL A 12 7.35 -2.02 -1.85
N THR A 13 6.10 -2.28 -2.11
CA THR A 13 5.03 -1.28 -2.03
C THR A 13 3.92 -1.77 -1.10
N GLY A 14 3.03 -0.85 -0.70
CA GLY A 14 1.82 -1.24 0.02
C GLY A 14 0.95 -2.25 -0.75
N ALA A 15 1.02 -2.25 -2.08
CA ALA A 15 0.31 -3.22 -2.92
C ALA A 15 0.91 -4.63 -2.81
N GLU A 16 2.25 -4.76 -2.72
CA GLU A 16 2.89 -6.07 -2.48
C GLU A 16 2.51 -6.61 -1.11
N VAL A 17 2.66 -5.77 -0.08
CA VAL A 17 2.31 -6.18 1.29
C VAL A 17 0.84 -6.61 1.36
N TYR A 18 -0.06 -5.86 0.72
CA TYR A 18 -1.47 -6.24 0.62
C TYR A 18 -1.65 -7.59 -0.09
N GLY A 19 -1.10 -7.72 -1.29
CA GLY A 19 -1.26 -8.91 -2.13
C GLY A 19 -0.70 -10.16 -1.45
N VAL A 20 0.49 -10.08 -0.86
CA VAL A 20 1.12 -11.20 -0.15
C VAL A 20 0.36 -11.55 1.15
N THR A 21 -0.02 -10.55 1.96
CA THR A 21 -0.79 -10.81 3.19
C THR A 21 -2.12 -11.50 2.88
N LEU A 22 -2.86 -11.01 1.88
CA LEU A 22 -4.11 -11.62 1.43
C LEU A 22 -3.87 -13.03 0.88
N SER A 23 -2.82 -13.22 0.09
CA SER A 23 -2.49 -14.52 -0.51
C SER A 23 -2.17 -15.58 0.53
N ASN A 24 -1.33 -15.24 1.51
CA ASN A 24 -0.98 -16.17 2.60
C ASN A 24 -2.21 -16.53 3.45
N GLU A 25 -3.10 -15.56 3.71
CA GLU A 25 -4.35 -15.84 4.43
C GLU A 25 -5.30 -16.74 3.61
N LEU A 26 -5.39 -16.53 2.30
CA LEU A 26 -6.17 -17.42 1.41
C LEU A 26 -5.61 -18.84 1.37
N ILE A 27 -4.29 -19.00 1.41
CA ILE A 27 -3.64 -20.33 1.51
C ILE A 27 -3.99 -21.00 2.82
N LYS A 28 -3.92 -20.29 3.96
CA LYS A 28 -4.33 -20.81 5.28
C LYS A 28 -5.78 -21.29 5.29
N ARG A 29 -6.63 -20.68 4.45
CA ARG A 29 -8.04 -21.09 4.26
C ARG A 29 -8.25 -22.17 3.23
N GLY A 30 -7.21 -22.87 2.80
CA GLY A 30 -7.27 -24.02 1.90
C GLY A 30 -7.40 -23.68 0.42
N ASN A 31 -6.98 -22.47 -0.01
CA ASN A 31 -6.93 -22.11 -1.42
C ASN A 31 -5.51 -22.29 -1.97
N ASN A 32 -5.41 -22.57 -3.27
CA ASN A 32 -4.15 -22.53 -3.99
C ASN A 32 -3.96 -21.15 -4.58
N VAL A 33 -2.88 -20.48 -4.24
CA VAL A 33 -2.60 -19.13 -4.74
C VAL A 33 -1.28 -19.11 -5.48
N THR A 34 -1.29 -18.59 -6.71
CA THR A 34 -0.09 -18.28 -7.49
C THR A 34 0.04 -16.76 -7.61
N ILE A 35 1.21 -16.21 -7.27
CA ILE A 35 1.52 -14.79 -7.49
C ILE A 35 2.30 -14.63 -8.80
N VAL A 36 1.87 -13.69 -9.64
CA VAL A 36 2.63 -13.22 -10.81
C VAL A 36 2.98 -11.74 -10.65
N SER A 37 4.26 -11.39 -10.82
CA SER A 37 4.74 -10.02 -10.62
C SER A 37 6.09 -9.80 -11.30
N ASP A 38 6.49 -8.53 -11.47
CA ASP A 38 7.85 -8.17 -11.90
C ASP A 38 8.90 -8.62 -10.88
N THR A 39 8.63 -8.43 -9.60
CA THR A 39 9.45 -8.84 -8.46
C THR A 39 8.56 -9.30 -7.31
N LEU A 40 9.11 -10.10 -6.41
CA LEU A 40 8.47 -10.45 -5.15
C LEU A 40 9.53 -10.46 -4.04
N THR A 41 9.37 -9.60 -3.05
CA THR A 41 10.35 -9.42 -1.97
C THR A 41 9.86 -9.96 -0.63
N LYS A 42 8.54 -9.90 -0.41
CA LYS A 42 7.93 -10.39 0.83
C LYS A 42 7.80 -11.91 0.80
N LYS A 43 7.95 -12.55 1.98
CA LYS A 43 7.76 -14.00 2.13
C LYS A 43 6.34 -14.40 1.73
N PHE A 44 6.27 -15.31 0.78
CA PHE A 44 5.02 -15.87 0.25
C PHE A 44 5.06 -17.40 0.36
N ASP A 45 3.97 -17.98 0.84
CA ASP A 45 3.88 -19.40 1.14
C ASP A 45 3.37 -20.25 -0.06
N GLY A 46 3.07 -19.60 -1.19
CA GLY A 46 2.61 -20.24 -2.42
C GLY A 46 3.64 -20.18 -3.56
N GLU A 47 3.18 -20.34 -4.78
CA GLU A 47 4.02 -20.33 -5.98
C GLU A 47 4.13 -18.92 -6.57
N TYR A 48 5.36 -18.51 -6.90
CA TYR A 48 5.67 -17.26 -7.58
C TYR A 48 6.18 -17.51 -9.01
N ILE A 49 5.59 -16.79 -9.97
CA ILE A 49 6.02 -16.81 -11.37
C ILE A 49 6.30 -15.37 -11.81
N LYS A 50 7.49 -15.12 -12.35
CA LYS A 50 7.87 -13.79 -12.82
C LYS A 50 7.16 -13.46 -14.13
N ILE A 51 6.44 -12.32 -14.15
CA ILE A 51 5.91 -11.67 -15.36
C ILE A 51 6.23 -10.17 -15.29
N GLU A 52 6.89 -9.64 -16.31
CA GLU A 52 7.32 -8.24 -16.35
C GLU A 52 6.19 -7.31 -16.85
N PHE A 53 5.29 -6.91 -15.97
CA PHE A 53 4.18 -5.98 -16.28
C PHE A 53 4.62 -4.53 -16.45
N ASN A 54 5.80 -4.15 -15.95
CA ASN A 54 6.38 -2.82 -16.12
C ASN A 54 6.73 -2.52 -17.59
N LYS A 55 7.01 -3.54 -18.39
CA LYS A 55 7.23 -3.43 -19.84
C LYS A 55 5.88 -3.29 -20.55
N ARG A 56 5.64 -2.10 -21.15
CA ARG A 56 4.30 -1.70 -21.65
C ARG A 56 4.18 -1.59 -23.17
N GLY A 57 5.18 -1.98 -23.93
CA GLY A 57 5.12 -2.05 -25.41
C GLY A 57 4.07 -3.07 -25.89
N LEU A 58 3.61 -2.93 -27.14
CA LEU A 58 2.55 -3.79 -27.69
C LEU A 58 2.93 -5.28 -27.65
N PHE A 59 4.13 -5.62 -28.11
CA PHE A 59 4.62 -7.01 -28.09
C PHE A 59 4.73 -7.55 -26.66
N GLN A 60 5.22 -6.74 -25.72
CA GLN A 60 5.31 -7.12 -24.33
C GLN A 60 3.92 -7.40 -23.74
N ARG A 61 2.92 -6.59 -24.08
CA ARG A 61 1.53 -6.81 -23.68
C ARG A 61 0.96 -8.11 -24.23
N ILE A 62 1.22 -8.42 -25.50
CA ILE A 62 0.81 -9.69 -26.11
C ILE A 62 1.46 -10.86 -25.38
N ASN A 63 2.78 -10.80 -25.14
CA ASN A 63 3.49 -11.85 -24.41
C ASN A 63 2.99 -12.04 -22.97
N GLN A 64 2.65 -10.94 -22.27
CA GLN A 64 2.02 -11.02 -20.95
C GLN A 64 0.68 -11.75 -21.01
N VAL A 65 -0.18 -11.44 -21.99
CA VAL A 65 -1.47 -12.11 -22.17
C VAL A 65 -1.29 -13.59 -22.47
N ILE A 66 -0.37 -13.96 -23.36
CA ILE A 66 -0.07 -15.37 -23.69
C ILE A 66 0.42 -16.12 -22.46
N SER A 67 1.35 -15.52 -21.69
CA SER A 67 1.86 -16.13 -20.45
C SER A 67 0.75 -16.31 -19.40
N LEU A 68 -0.12 -15.32 -19.25
CA LEU A 68 -1.28 -15.40 -18.35
C LEU A 68 -2.23 -16.52 -18.77
N LEU A 69 -2.56 -16.63 -20.06
CA LEU A 69 -3.43 -17.70 -20.58
C LEU A 69 -2.85 -19.09 -20.35
N LYS A 70 -1.53 -19.23 -20.53
CA LYS A 70 -0.82 -20.48 -20.24
C LYS A 70 -0.96 -20.87 -18.77
N ILE A 71 -0.66 -19.92 -17.85
CA ILE A 71 -0.75 -20.15 -16.39
C ILE A 71 -2.20 -20.45 -15.99
N ILE A 72 -3.18 -19.71 -16.52
CA ILE A 72 -4.61 -19.94 -16.25
C ILE A 72 -5.00 -21.36 -16.59
N LYS A 73 -4.58 -21.85 -17.75
CA LYS A 73 -4.90 -23.22 -18.21
C LYS A 73 -4.14 -24.28 -17.40
N GLU A 74 -2.83 -24.13 -17.22
CA GLU A 74 -1.98 -25.14 -16.56
C GLU A 74 -2.30 -25.34 -15.08
N LYS A 75 -2.75 -24.26 -14.42
CA LYS A 75 -3.06 -24.26 -12.98
C LYS A 75 -4.55 -24.27 -12.67
N ASP A 76 -5.39 -24.44 -13.68
CA ASP A 76 -6.86 -24.43 -13.54
C ASP A 76 -7.34 -23.21 -12.73
N ILE A 77 -6.86 -22.02 -13.08
CA ILE A 77 -7.17 -20.77 -12.37
C ILE A 77 -8.66 -20.44 -12.52
N GLN A 78 -9.34 -20.24 -11.41
CA GLN A 78 -10.77 -19.96 -11.35
C GLN A 78 -11.10 -18.45 -11.20
N VAL A 79 -10.13 -17.67 -10.67
CA VAL A 79 -10.26 -16.22 -10.53
C VAL A 79 -8.89 -15.56 -10.59
N VAL A 80 -8.83 -14.39 -11.23
CA VAL A 80 -7.65 -13.52 -11.24
C VAL A 80 -7.92 -12.28 -10.40
N HIS A 81 -6.97 -11.92 -9.55
CA HIS A 81 -7.02 -10.69 -8.75
C HIS A 81 -5.81 -9.80 -9.08
N ALA A 82 -6.05 -8.68 -9.73
CA ALA A 82 -4.99 -7.75 -10.16
C ALA A 82 -4.91 -6.51 -9.28
N HIS A 83 -3.69 -6.12 -8.88
CA HIS A 83 -3.44 -5.07 -7.90
C HIS A 83 -2.83 -3.78 -8.47
N SER A 84 -2.67 -3.68 -9.78
CA SER A 84 -2.13 -2.49 -10.43
C SER A 84 -2.78 -2.25 -11.78
N ARG A 85 -2.67 -1.01 -12.28
CA ARG A 85 -3.10 -0.72 -13.66
C ARG A 85 -2.34 -1.54 -14.70
N ALA A 86 -1.05 -1.76 -14.48
CA ALA A 86 -0.21 -2.45 -15.45
C ALA A 86 -0.60 -3.93 -15.58
N SER A 87 -0.77 -4.63 -14.45
CA SER A 87 -1.23 -6.02 -14.43
C SER A 87 -2.69 -6.15 -14.85
N SER A 88 -3.60 -5.29 -14.36
CA SER A 88 -5.03 -5.37 -14.69
C SER A 88 -5.31 -5.25 -16.18
N TRP A 89 -4.50 -4.48 -16.93
CA TRP A 89 -4.68 -4.32 -18.37
C TRP A 89 -4.51 -5.67 -19.11
N SER A 90 -3.43 -6.37 -18.86
CA SER A 90 -3.16 -7.68 -19.49
C SER A 90 -4.06 -8.78 -18.92
N CYS A 91 -4.37 -8.73 -17.61
CA CYS A 91 -5.30 -9.66 -16.98
C CYS A 91 -6.72 -9.53 -17.52
N GLU A 92 -7.21 -8.32 -17.82
CA GLU A 92 -8.55 -8.10 -18.39
C GLU A 92 -8.71 -8.82 -19.73
N ILE A 93 -7.70 -8.76 -20.59
CA ILE A 93 -7.72 -9.45 -21.88
C ILE A 93 -7.67 -10.97 -21.69
N ALA A 94 -6.72 -11.44 -20.88
CA ALA A 94 -6.55 -12.86 -20.62
C ALA A 94 -7.81 -13.49 -19.99
N CYS A 95 -8.43 -12.82 -19.00
CA CYS A 95 -9.64 -13.29 -18.34
C CYS A 95 -10.84 -13.32 -19.27
N LYS A 96 -10.97 -12.35 -20.18
CA LYS A 96 -12.05 -12.36 -21.20
C LYS A 96 -11.89 -13.55 -22.16
N ILE A 97 -10.66 -13.84 -22.60
CA ILE A 97 -10.38 -14.99 -23.47
C ILE A 97 -10.65 -16.29 -22.75
N ALA A 98 -10.16 -16.42 -21.50
CA ALA A 98 -10.32 -17.62 -20.68
C ALA A 98 -11.72 -17.76 -20.07
N LYS A 99 -12.58 -16.75 -20.18
CA LYS A 99 -13.94 -16.69 -19.61
C LYS A 99 -13.98 -16.89 -18.09
N ILE A 100 -12.97 -16.38 -17.38
CA ILE A 100 -12.90 -16.38 -15.90
C ILE A 100 -13.02 -14.98 -15.33
N PRO A 101 -13.49 -14.83 -14.10
CA PRO A 101 -13.66 -13.50 -13.48
C PRO A 101 -12.31 -12.84 -13.17
N LEU A 102 -12.24 -11.52 -13.43
CA LEU A 102 -11.20 -10.64 -12.94
C LEU A 102 -11.76 -9.78 -11.81
N ILE A 103 -11.05 -9.72 -10.70
CA ILE A 103 -11.21 -8.75 -9.62
C ILE A 103 -10.00 -7.81 -9.65
N THR A 104 -10.20 -6.53 -9.35
CA THR A 104 -9.08 -5.60 -9.27
C THR A 104 -9.05 -4.87 -7.93
N THR A 105 -7.87 -4.55 -7.40
CA THR A 105 -7.70 -3.64 -6.26
C THR A 105 -6.93 -2.40 -6.68
N THR A 106 -7.48 -1.24 -6.37
CA THR A 106 -6.86 0.06 -6.62
C THR A 106 -6.33 0.64 -5.31
N HIS A 107 -4.99 0.78 -5.22
CA HIS A 107 -4.27 1.20 -4.02
C HIS A 107 -3.99 2.71 -3.94
N GLY A 108 -4.29 3.47 -4.98
CA GLY A 108 -4.04 4.91 -5.05
C GLY A 108 -4.74 5.57 -6.23
N ARG A 109 -4.71 6.90 -6.27
CA ARG A 109 -5.25 7.64 -7.41
C ARG A 109 -4.50 7.26 -8.68
N GLN A 110 -5.23 7.13 -9.76
CA GLN A 110 -4.68 6.76 -11.07
C GLN A 110 -4.75 7.96 -12.01
N PRO A 111 -3.73 8.17 -12.87
CA PRO A 111 -3.78 9.23 -13.87
C PRO A 111 -4.99 9.05 -14.80
N VAL A 112 -5.67 10.15 -15.10
CA VAL A 112 -6.85 10.18 -15.95
C VAL A 112 -6.41 10.40 -17.39
N HIS A 113 -6.11 9.32 -18.12
CA HIS A 113 -5.77 9.34 -19.53
C HIS A 113 -6.91 8.82 -20.39
N LEU A 114 -7.00 9.26 -21.64
CA LEU A 114 -8.02 8.81 -22.60
C LEU A 114 -8.04 7.28 -22.73
N SER A 115 -6.87 6.64 -22.82
CA SER A 115 -6.75 5.18 -22.89
C SER A 115 -7.35 4.48 -21.66
N ARG A 116 -7.36 5.12 -20.47
CA ARG A 116 -7.95 4.58 -19.25
C ARG A 116 -9.47 4.72 -19.25
N LYS A 117 -9.99 5.79 -19.85
CA LYS A 117 -11.44 5.99 -20.00
C LYS A 117 -12.04 5.00 -21.00
N ILE A 118 -11.34 4.70 -22.09
CA ILE A 118 -11.78 3.76 -23.12
C ILE A 118 -11.62 2.31 -22.64
N PHE A 119 -10.43 1.92 -22.21
CA PHE A 119 -10.16 0.57 -21.72
C PHE A 119 -9.93 0.59 -20.21
N LYS A 120 -11.03 0.47 -19.48
CA LYS A 120 -11.08 0.66 -18.03
C LYS A 120 -10.27 -0.41 -17.28
N ALA A 121 -10.34 -1.68 -17.69
CA ALA A 121 -9.67 -2.85 -17.09
C ALA A 121 -9.83 -2.89 -15.55
N PHE A 122 -11.06 -2.81 -15.09
CA PHE A 122 -11.43 -2.91 -13.66
C PHE A 122 -12.05 -4.26 -13.31
N GLY A 123 -12.18 -5.15 -14.29
CA GLY A 123 -12.77 -6.47 -14.09
C GLY A 123 -14.27 -6.46 -13.85
N ARG A 124 -14.74 -7.59 -13.31
CA ARG A 124 -16.13 -7.77 -12.89
C ARG A 124 -16.46 -6.94 -11.65
N GLU A 125 -15.55 -6.94 -10.67
CA GLU A 125 -15.62 -6.16 -9.46
C GLU A 125 -14.28 -5.44 -9.19
N THR A 126 -14.37 -4.28 -8.57
CA THR A 126 -13.21 -3.46 -8.19
C THR A 126 -13.24 -3.16 -6.71
N ILE A 127 -12.12 -3.40 -6.06
CA ILE A 127 -11.87 -3.05 -4.67
C ILE A 127 -11.09 -1.73 -4.62
N THR A 128 -11.47 -0.84 -3.74
CA THR A 128 -10.68 0.35 -3.40
C THR A 128 -10.32 0.32 -1.92
N VAL A 129 -9.11 0.74 -1.59
CA VAL A 129 -8.61 0.66 -0.20
C VAL A 129 -9.13 1.79 0.69
N CYS A 130 -9.80 2.80 0.11
CA CYS A 130 -10.46 3.87 0.86
C CYS A 130 -11.54 4.57 0.01
N GLU A 131 -12.42 5.33 0.68
CA GLU A 131 -13.53 6.07 0.05
C GLU A 131 -13.04 7.14 -0.95
N ASN A 132 -11.91 7.78 -0.70
CA ASN A 132 -11.35 8.79 -1.61
C ASN A 132 -10.98 8.20 -2.97
N ILE A 133 -10.45 6.97 -2.99
CA ILE A 133 -10.14 6.26 -4.23
C ILE A 133 -11.44 5.85 -4.93
N LYS A 134 -12.46 5.38 -4.19
CA LYS A 134 -13.78 5.08 -4.75
C LYS A 134 -14.38 6.30 -5.45
N LYS A 135 -14.41 7.46 -4.77
CA LYS A 135 -14.87 8.72 -5.37
C LYS A 135 -14.10 9.08 -6.65
N HIS A 136 -12.77 8.93 -6.63
CA HIS A 136 -11.92 9.15 -7.80
C HIS A 136 -12.28 8.21 -8.98
N LEU A 137 -12.49 6.91 -8.73
CA LEU A 137 -12.87 5.96 -9.78
C LEU A 137 -14.24 6.29 -10.39
N ILE A 138 -15.21 6.71 -9.58
CA ILE A 138 -16.55 7.08 -10.05
C ILE A 138 -16.47 8.38 -10.85
N ASN A 139 -15.94 9.45 -10.25
CA ASN A 139 -16.09 10.80 -10.79
C ASN A 139 -15.15 11.08 -11.98
N GLU A 140 -13.92 10.54 -11.92
CA GLU A 140 -12.91 10.87 -12.93
C GLU A 140 -12.72 9.76 -13.98
N LEU A 141 -12.96 8.50 -13.63
CA LEU A 141 -12.79 7.36 -14.54
C LEU A 141 -14.13 6.72 -14.97
N GLY A 142 -15.26 7.19 -14.43
CA GLY A 142 -16.60 6.73 -14.81
C GLY A 142 -16.82 5.24 -14.53
N VAL A 143 -16.28 4.72 -13.43
CA VAL A 143 -16.52 3.34 -13.01
C VAL A 143 -17.88 3.25 -12.34
N ASP A 144 -18.67 2.24 -12.69
CA ASP A 144 -19.97 2.00 -12.06
C ASP A 144 -19.81 1.78 -10.55
N LYS A 145 -20.51 2.60 -9.76
CA LYS A 145 -20.50 2.53 -8.29
C LYS A 145 -20.86 1.15 -7.73
N ASN A 146 -21.73 0.42 -8.42
CA ASN A 146 -22.20 -0.90 -8.00
C ASN A 146 -21.12 -1.98 -8.12
N LYS A 147 -20.10 -1.75 -8.94
CA LYS A 147 -18.94 -2.62 -9.10
C LYS A 147 -17.84 -2.34 -8.09
N ILE A 148 -17.95 -1.27 -7.28
CA ILE A 148 -16.87 -0.85 -6.39
C ILE A 148 -17.20 -1.21 -4.94
N LYS A 149 -16.32 -2.00 -4.33
CA LYS A 149 -16.34 -2.29 -2.90
C LYS A 149 -15.15 -1.60 -2.22
N VAL A 150 -15.38 -0.98 -1.06
CA VAL A 150 -14.30 -0.43 -0.25
C VAL A 150 -13.88 -1.47 0.77
N LEU A 151 -12.66 -2.00 0.60
CA LEU A 151 -12.03 -2.91 1.55
C LEU A 151 -10.67 -2.35 1.91
N ARG A 152 -10.49 -2.01 3.18
CA ARG A 152 -9.24 -1.42 3.69
C ARG A 152 -8.09 -2.43 3.62
N ASN A 153 -6.86 -1.91 3.72
CA ASN A 153 -5.67 -2.75 3.69
C ASN A 153 -5.69 -3.81 4.80
N PRO A 154 -5.46 -5.09 4.48
CA PRO A 154 -5.32 -6.13 5.48
C PRO A 154 -4.08 -5.88 6.33
N ILE A 155 -4.20 -6.04 7.63
CA ILE A 155 -3.10 -5.95 8.58
C ILE A 155 -3.12 -7.23 9.41
N ASP A 156 -1.99 -7.90 9.48
CA ASP A 156 -1.81 -9.02 10.41
C ASP A 156 -1.60 -8.43 11.80
N THR A 157 -2.63 -8.52 12.63
CA THR A 157 -2.66 -7.92 13.97
C THR A 157 -1.68 -8.58 14.94
N SER A 158 -1.20 -9.79 14.64
CA SER A 158 -0.22 -10.49 15.49
C SER A 158 1.13 -9.78 15.56
N TYR A 159 1.45 -8.97 14.55
CA TYR A 159 2.68 -8.15 14.54
C TYR A 159 2.56 -6.84 15.32
N TYR A 160 1.35 -6.45 15.74
CA TYR A 160 1.07 -5.15 16.38
C TYR A 160 0.44 -5.35 17.75
N PRO A 161 1.16 -5.94 18.73
CA PRO A 161 0.65 -6.09 20.08
C PRO A 161 0.42 -4.71 20.70
N PHE A 162 -0.69 -4.58 21.42
CA PHE A 162 -1.01 -3.35 22.14
C PHE A 162 0.00 -3.10 23.27
N VAL A 163 0.67 -1.95 23.26
CA VAL A 163 1.68 -1.56 24.25
C VAL A 163 1.40 -0.14 24.73
N TYR A 164 1.15 0.00 26.04
CA TYR A 164 1.00 1.31 26.64
C TYR A 164 2.28 2.15 26.51
N SER A 165 2.12 3.45 26.23
CA SER A 165 3.24 4.39 26.25
C SER A 165 3.55 4.78 27.69
N ASP A 166 4.84 4.82 28.04
CA ASP A 166 5.28 5.37 29.32
C ASP A 166 5.20 6.90 29.29
N LEU A 167 4.19 7.44 29.96
CA LEU A 167 3.97 8.88 30.04
C LEU A 167 5.00 9.64 30.89
N LYS A 168 5.75 8.94 31.75
CA LYS A 168 6.72 9.54 32.67
C LYS A 168 8.12 9.70 32.05
N LYS A 169 8.33 9.19 30.85
CA LYS A 169 9.62 9.28 30.15
C LYS A 169 9.93 10.73 29.78
N ASP A 170 11.10 11.24 30.18
CA ASP A 170 11.51 12.63 29.98
C ASP A 170 11.69 12.98 28.50
N ASN A 171 12.29 12.07 27.70
CA ASN A 171 12.49 12.27 26.28
C ASN A 171 11.58 11.34 25.48
N LYS A 172 10.66 11.91 24.70
CA LYS A 172 9.66 11.17 23.92
C LYS A 172 10.17 10.86 22.53
N ILE A 173 9.88 9.66 22.03
CA ILE A 173 10.20 9.24 20.66
C ILE A 173 9.01 9.53 19.75
N VAL A 174 9.20 10.45 18.79
CA VAL A 174 8.23 10.78 17.75
C VAL A 174 8.67 10.13 16.45
N SER A 175 7.86 9.24 15.90
CA SER A 175 8.16 8.57 14.63
C SER A 175 7.33 9.12 13.49
N ILE A 176 8.00 9.70 12.49
CA ILE A 176 7.40 10.11 11.21
C ILE A 176 7.61 8.98 10.22
N ILE A 177 6.52 8.31 9.81
CA ILE A 177 6.61 7.09 9.00
C ILE A 177 5.94 7.29 7.63
N GLY A 178 6.74 7.23 6.57
CA GLY A 178 6.23 7.39 5.21
C GLY A 178 7.33 7.59 4.17
N ARG A 179 6.94 7.65 2.89
CA ARG A 179 7.88 7.99 1.80
C ARG A 179 8.32 9.44 1.93
N LEU A 180 9.60 9.71 1.65
CA LEU A 180 10.16 11.07 1.66
C LEU A 180 10.07 11.76 0.29
N SER A 181 9.49 11.10 -0.71
CA SER A 181 9.30 11.63 -2.07
C SER A 181 7.84 11.99 -2.37
N GLY A 182 7.64 12.88 -3.32
CA GLY A 182 6.32 13.34 -3.75
C GLY A 182 5.52 14.03 -2.63
N PRO A 183 4.18 14.09 -2.72
CA PRO A 183 3.34 14.80 -1.76
C PRO A 183 3.53 14.36 -0.30
N LYS A 184 3.81 13.06 -0.05
CA LYS A 184 4.12 12.57 1.32
C LYS A 184 5.42 13.15 1.84
N GLY A 185 6.41 13.33 0.98
CA GLY A 185 7.65 13.98 1.34
C GLY A 185 7.46 15.46 1.71
N GLU A 186 6.57 16.17 1.03
CA GLU A 186 6.23 17.56 1.38
C GLU A 186 5.60 17.65 2.78
N VAL A 187 4.70 16.71 3.09
CA VAL A 187 4.10 16.62 4.43
C VAL A 187 5.17 16.35 5.50
N ALA A 188 6.02 15.34 5.28
CA ALA A 188 7.09 15.01 6.22
C ALA A 188 8.05 16.18 6.45
N TYR A 189 8.38 16.91 5.38
CA TYR A 189 9.23 18.10 5.46
C TYR A 189 8.61 19.18 6.36
N LYS A 190 7.34 19.56 6.14
CA LYS A 190 6.64 20.56 6.95
C LYS A 190 6.51 20.13 8.41
N VAL A 191 6.26 18.86 8.67
CA VAL A 191 6.21 18.31 10.04
C VAL A 191 7.57 18.48 10.72
N LEU A 192 8.67 18.16 10.02
CA LEU A 192 10.02 18.34 10.57
C LEU A 192 10.33 19.81 10.84
N GLU A 193 9.98 20.75 9.95
CA GLU A 193 10.13 22.19 10.21
C GLU A 193 9.41 22.65 11.47
N THR A 194 8.23 22.09 11.73
CA THR A 194 7.45 22.43 12.93
C THR A 194 8.08 21.86 14.20
N LEU A 195 8.67 20.66 14.11
CA LEU A 195 9.15 19.91 15.29
C LEU A 195 10.65 20.08 15.57
N GLU A 196 11.46 20.61 14.64
CA GLU A 196 12.91 20.60 14.74
C GLU A 196 13.49 21.31 15.98
N ASN A 197 12.75 22.26 16.55
CA ASN A 197 13.15 23.04 17.72
C ASN A 197 12.36 22.66 19.00
N VAL A 198 11.54 21.62 18.94
CA VAL A 198 10.82 21.14 20.12
C VAL A 198 11.78 20.40 21.04
N SER A 199 11.85 20.81 22.31
CA SER A 199 12.71 20.16 23.32
C SER A 199 12.07 18.86 23.81
N ASN A 200 12.91 18.00 24.38
CA ASN A 200 12.51 16.73 25.01
C ASN A 200 11.80 15.74 24.06
N ILE A 201 12.10 15.82 22.76
CA ILE A 201 11.69 14.82 21.78
C ILE A 201 12.86 14.34 20.94
N SER A 202 12.87 13.07 20.63
CA SER A 202 13.75 12.45 19.62
C SER A 202 12.88 12.06 18.42
N ILE A 203 13.18 12.61 17.26
CA ILE A 203 12.42 12.38 16.03
C ILE A 203 13.09 11.30 15.21
N GLN A 204 12.34 10.26 14.87
CA GLN A 204 12.77 9.21 13.95
C GLN A 204 12.01 9.36 12.64
N VAL A 205 12.73 9.53 11.54
CA VAL A 205 12.15 9.60 10.19
C VAL A 205 12.36 8.24 9.52
N ILE A 206 11.27 7.55 9.25
CA ILE A 206 11.28 6.16 8.80
C ILE A 206 10.63 6.06 7.41
N GLY A 207 11.39 5.56 6.44
CA GLY A 207 10.97 5.36 5.06
C GLY A 207 11.82 6.14 4.07
N GLY A 208 11.59 5.87 2.78
CA GLY A 208 12.44 6.35 1.70
C GLY A 208 13.71 5.51 1.53
N LYS A 209 14.10 5.26 0.27
CA LYS A 209 15.38 4.61 -0.05
C LYS A 209 16.53 5.60 0.06
N GLU A 210 16.25 6.84 -0.33
CA GLU A 210 17.19 7.96 -0.32
C GLU A 210 16.56 9.13 0.42
N ILE A 211 17.40 9.98 0.98
CA ILE A 211 16.98 11.21 1.64
C ILE A 211 17.08 12.33 0.59
N PRO A 212 15.94 12.93 0.14
CA PRO A 212 15.98 14.02 -0.83
C PRO A 212 16.75 15.23 -0.28
N GLU A 213 17.48 15.95 -1.13
CA GLU A 213 18.34 17.08 -0.78
C GLU A 213 17.66 18.14 0.12
N LYS A 214 16.38 18.39 -0.09
CA LYS A 214 15.63 19.33 0.74
C LYS A 214 15.63 19.01 2.24
N PHE A 215 15.90 17.76 2.63
CA PHE A 215 15.99 17.35 4.03
C PHE A 215 17.38 17.56 4.62
N ASN A 216 18.40 17.95 3.83
CA ASN A 216 19.78 18.09 4.27
C ASN A 216 19.95 18.98 5.51
N LYS A 217 19.11 20.04 5.63
CA LYS A 217 19.14 20.94 6.80
C LYS A 217 18.82 20.23 8.13
N PHE A 218 18.15 19.09 8.09
CA PHE A 218 17.80 18.32 9.29
C PHE A 218 18.83 17.24 9.65
N LEU A 219 19.78 16.90 8.77
CA LEU A 219 20.75 15.82 8.99
C LEU A 219 21.68 16.11 10.17
N ASN A 220 21.98 17.38 10.44
CA ASN A 220 22.88 17.80 11.50
C ASN A 220 22.15 18.13 12.82
N LYS A 221 20.83 17.91 12.91
CA LYS A 221 20.08 18.11 14.13
C LYS A 221 20.22 16.92 15.06
N SER A 222 20.67 17.13 16.28
CA SER A 222 20.94 16.07 17.27
C SER A 222 19.71 15.29 17.69
N ASN A 223 18.52 15.92 17.60
CA ASN A 223 17.23 15.32 17.96
C ASN A 223 16.51 14.66 16.77
N ILE A 224 17.07 14.69 15.54
CA ILE A 224 16.45 14.10 14.35
C ILE A 224 17.33 12.99 13.77
N LYS A 225 16.75 11.80 13.59
CA LYS A 225 17.44 10.65 13.02
C LYS A 225 16.67 10.09 11.83
N PHE A 226 17.30 10.05 10.67
CA PHE A 226 16.78 9.39 9.49
C PHE A 226 17.19 7.91 9.50
N LEU A 227 16.21 7.00 9.55
CA LEU A 227 16.44 5.55 9.59
C LEU A 227 16.34 4.91 8.21
N GLY A 228 15.88 5.67 7.19
CA GLY A 228 15.65 5.12 5.86
C GLY A 228 14.57 4.04 5.82
N TYR A 229 14.68 3.15 4.85
CA TYR A 229 13.79 2.00 4.75
C TYR A 229 14.15 0.97 5.83
N VAL A 230 13.16 0.58 6.63
CA VAL A 230 13.29 -0.47 7.66
C VAL A 230 12.33 -1.62 7.37
N ASN A 231 12.76 -2.85 7.65
CA ASN A 231 11.94 -4.05 7.47
C ASN A 231 10.98 -4.28 8.65
N ASP A 232 11.34 -3.80 9.83
CA ASP A 232 10.62 -4.02 11.08
C ASP A 232 9.89 -2.75 11.54
N ILE A 233 8.85 -2.38 10.81
CA ILE A 233 7.95 -1.28 11.17
C ILE A 233 7.23 -1.53 12.50
N PRO A 234 6.72 -2.77 12.80
CA PRO A 234 6.08 -3.05 14.07
C PRO A 234 6.93 -2.68 15.28
N GLU A 235 8.22 -3.07 15.29
CA GLU A 235 9.13 -2.76 16.41
C GLU A 235 9.40 -1.24 16.52
N LYS A 236 9.47 -0.53 15.39
CA LYS A 236 9.61 0.93 15.41
C LYS A 236 8.39 1.63 15.99
N ILE A 237 7.19 1.20 15.60
CA ILE A 237 5.93 1.72 16.16
C ILE A 237 5.84 1.40 17.65
N LYS A 238 6.13 0.16 18.06
CA LYS A 238 6.13 -0.27 19.46
C LYS A 238 7.00 0.62 20.35
N ASN A 239 8.17 1.02 19.85
CA ASN A 239 9.13 1.85 20.57
C ASN A 239 8.84 3.36 20.47
N SER A 240 7.83 3.78 19.73
CA SER A 240 7.40 5.18 19.61
C SER A 240 6.49 5.59 20.75
N ASP A 241 6.58 6.84 21.16
CA ASP A 241 5.63 7.47 22.09
C ASP A 241 4.51 8.21 21.32
N LEU A 242 4.80 8.62 20.08
CA LEU A 242 3.86 9.25 19.15
C LEU A 242 4.22 8.83 17.72
N VAL A 243 3.22 8.50 16.92
CA VAL A 243 3.38 8.24 15.49
C VAL A 243 2.74 9.36 14.68
N ILE A 244 3.41 9.82 13.65
CA ILE A 244 2.90 10.79 12.67
C ILE A 244 2.88 10.11 11.31
N GLY A 245 1.70 10.01 10.71
CA GLY A 245 1.54 9.35 9.41
C GLY A 245 0.09 9.21 9.00
N ALA A 246 -0.16 8.48 7.91
CA ALA A 246 -1.51 8.27 7.40
C ALA A 246 -1.69 6.90 6.72
N GLY A 247 -2.94 6.52 6.52
CA GLY A 247 -3.32 5.27 5.88
C GLY A 247 -2.90 4.06 6.70
N ARG A 248 -2.20 3.09 6.09
CA ARG A 248 -1.79 1.85 6.75
C ARG A 248 -1.03 2.08 8.06
N VAL A 249 -0.06 2.99 8.05
CA VAL A 249 0.75 3.33 9.25
C VAL A 249 -0.11 3.84 10.39
N GLY A 250 -1.15 4.63 10.09
CA GLY A 250 -2.10 5.10 11.09
C GLY A 250 -2.83 3.94 11.79
N VAL A 251 -3.31 2.97 11.01
CA VAL A 251 -3.98 1.78 11.57
C VAL A 251 -3.00 0.94 12.40
N GLU A 252 -1.78 0.75 11.93
CA GLU A 252 -0.72 0.02 12.63
C GLU A 252 -0.38 0.67 13.99
N ALA A 253 -0.31 2.01 14.03
CA ALA A 253 -0.08 2.76 15.27
C ALA A 253 -1.22 2.57 16.28
N ILE A 254 -2.48 2.70 15.82
CA ILE A 254 -3.66 2.51 16.67
C ILE A 254 -3.72 1.09 17.22
N LEU A 255 -3.47 0.06 16.40
CA LEU A 255 -3.42 -1.34 16.83
C LEU A 255 -2.35 -1.56 17.91
N SER A 256 -1.21 -0.89 17.76
CA SER A 256 -0.12 -0.95 18.75
C SER A 256 -0.37 -0.13 20.03
N GLY A 257 -1.52 0.54 20.14
CA GLY A 257 -1.84 1.41 21.29
C GLY A 257 -1.05 2.71 21.33
N LYS A 258 -0.54 3.18 20.17
CA LYS A 258 0.26 4.40 20.10
C LYS A 258 -0.58 5.61 19.70
N PRO A 259 -0.41 6.76 20.36
CA PRO A 259 -0.97 8.02 19.90
C PRO A 259 -0.60 8.29 18.46
N LEU A 260 -1.56 8.78 17.66
CA LEU A 260 -1.40 9.03 16.23
C LEU A 260 -1.79 10.47 15.88
N ILE A 261 -0.90 11.20 15.23
CA ILE A 261 -1.27 12.38 14.45
C ILE A 261 -1.47 11.93 13.01
N ALA A 262 -2.72 11.91 12.56
CA ALA A 262 -3.07 11.52 11.20
C ALA A 262 -2.93 12.72 10.26
N ILE A 263 -1.91 12.66 9.40
CA ILE A 263 -1.63 13.66 8.38
C ILE A 263 -1.23 12.99 7.07
N GLY A 264 -1.99 13.24 6.03
CA GLY A 264 -1.80 12.68 4.69
C GLY A 264 -1.69 13.75 3.61
N GLU A 265 -1.54 13.30 2.37
CA GLU A 265 -1.38 14.18 1.20
C GLU A 265 -2.61 15.06 0.94
N ALA A 266 -3.80 14.55 1.22
CA ALA A 266 -5.07 15.20 0.90
C ALA A 266 -5.80 15.76 2.12
N GLN A 267 -5.44 15.34 3.32
CA GLN A 267 -6.21 15.66 4.52
C GLN A 267 -5.33 15.66 5.76
N TYR A 268 -5.57 16.64 6.62
CA TYR A 268 -5.07 16.73 7.98
C TYR A 268 -6.23 16.45 8.94
N ILE A 269 -6.09 15.45 9.79
CA ILE A 269 -7.08 15.10 10.82
C ILE A 269 -6.59 15.57 12.22
N GLY A 270 -5.28 15.61 12.43
CA GLY A 270 -4.67 15.92 13.72
C GLY A 270 -4.54 14.69 14.61
N LEU A 271 -4.57 14.93 15.93
CA LEU A 271 -4.53 13.87 16.92
C LEU A 271 -5.79 13.00 16.83
N VAL A 272 -5.58 11.71 16.65
CA VAL A 272 -6.70 10.76 16.52
C VAL A 272 -7.29 10.47 17.90
N SER A 273 -8.60 10.61 18.01
CA SER A 273 -9.43 10.31 19.15
C SER A 273 -10.61 9.43 18.74
N PRO A 274 -11.40 8.88 19.67
CA PRO A 274 -12.62 8.15 19.29
C PRO A 274 -13.57 8.93 18.39
N ASP A 275 -13.67 10.26 18.56
CA ASP A 275 -14.60 11.12 17.83
C ASP A 275 -14.22 11.31 16.37
N ASN A 276 -12.92 11.27 16.03
CA ASN A 276 -12.42 11.44 14.67
C ASN A 276 -11.76 10.18 14.07
N LEU A 277 -11.91 9.03 14.73
CA LEU A 277 -11.31 7.77 14.29
C LEU A 277 -11.77 7.36 12.87
N ILE A 278 -13.06 7.43 12.61
CA ILE A 278 -13.63 7.01 11.30
C ILE A 278 -13.07 7.85 10.15
N PRO A 279 -13.06 9.18 10.18
CA PRO A 279 -12.44 9.98 9.12
C PRO A 279 -10.92 9.85 9.06
N ALA A 280 -10.24 9.42 10.14
CA ALA A 280 -8.79 9.22 10.16
C ALA A 280 -8.36 7.91 9.48
N LEU A 281 -9.25 6.94 9.41
CA LEU A 281 -9.06 5.64 8.75
C LEU A 281 -9.58 5.65 7.31
#